data_b351acf2b60df1edfdb5dc5e72aecefd
#
_entry.id   b351acf2b60df1edfdb5dc5e72aecefd
#
_cell.length_a   1.000
_cell.length_b   1.000
_cell.length_c   1.000
_cell.angle_alpha   90.00
_cell.angle_beta   90.00
_cell.angle_gamma   90.00
#
_symmetry.space_group_name_H-M   'P 1'
#
loop_
_entity.id
_entity.type
_entity.pdbx_description
1 polymer ?
#
loop_
_entity_poly.entity_id
_entity_poly.type
_entity_poly.pdbx_seq_one_letter_code
_entity_poly.pdbx_strand_id
1 'polypeptide(L)'
;MPSMSFLILHGWQGSGPGHWQTWLAGRLRDRGERVSYPELPEPDTPRLARWREALDLELAREPVGLVVLCHSLACVLWLHHARVTDGYARAERVLLVAPPSPSAELPGVQGFFPLSVEPADVTRAAGSTEIVASHDDPYCPEGAERLYGEPLELHVRVVAGGGHINPDAGYGPWPAVEGWCLGSAEDGPED
;
A
#
# COMPACT_ATOMS: atom_id res chain seq x y z
N MET A 1 -13.24 19.90 -10.92
CA MET A 1 -13.34 18.66 -10.11
C MET A 1 -12.79 18.96 -8.73
N PRO A 2 -13.39 18.48 -7.64
CA PRO A 2 -12.73 18.56 -6.35
C PRO A 2 -11.38 17.85 -6.42
N SER A 3 -10.34 18.42 -5.80
CA SER A 3 -9.02 17.81 -5.70
C SER A 3 -9.12 16.52 -4.89
N MET A 4 -8.51 15.43 -5.37
CA MET A 4 -8.43 14.16 -4.63
C MET A 4 -7.30 14.24 -3.61
N SER A 5 -7.44 13.49 -2.54
CA SER A 5 -6.40 13.36 -1.52
C SER A 5 -5.75 11.97 -1.60
N PHE A 6 -4.43 11.94 -1.57
CA PHE A 6 -3.65 10.71 -1.67
C PHE A 6 -2.74 10.57 -0.47
N LEU A 7 -2.72 9.39 0.12
CA LEU A 7 -1.76 8.97 1.14
C LEU A 7 -0.90 7.83 0.57
N ILE A 8 0.40 8.07 0.46
CA ILE A 8 1.36 7.09 -0.05
C ILE A 8 2.22 6.63 1.13
N LEU A 9 2.26 5.33 1.38
CA LEU A 9 2.98 4.73 2.50
C LEU A 9 4.07 3.79 2.00
N HIS A 10 5.32 4.11 2.32
CA HIS A 10 6.48 3.31 1.94
C HIS A 10 6.67 2.08 2.83
N GLY A 11 7.42 1.09 2.33
CA GLY A 11 7.82 -0.10 3.07
C GLY A 11 9.10 0.08 3.89
N TRP A 12 9.75 -1.05 4.20
CA TRP A 12 11.06 -1.10 4.85
C TRP A 12 12.09 -0.28 4.08
N GLN A 13 12.95 0.44 4.78
CA GLN A 13 13.97 1.37 4.25
C GLN A 13 13.45 2.59 3.48
N GLY A 14 12.16 2.81 3.41
CA GLY A 14 11.62 3.92 2.65
C GLY A 14 11.59 3.65 1.14
N SER A 15 11.25 4.68 0.38
CA SER A 15 11.24 4.64 -1.09
C SER A 15 12.05 5.81 -1.63
N GLY A 16 13.24 5.50 -2.14
CA GLY A 16 14.18 6.49 -2.66
C GLY A 16 13.69 7.20 -3.94
N PRO A 17 14.50 8.14 -4.48
CA PRO A 17 14.11 8.97 -5.64
C PRO A 17 13.74 8.18 -6.89
N GLY A 18 14.33 6.99 -7.09
CA GLY A 18 14.04 6.11 -8.23
C GLY A 18 12.82 5.22 -8.08
N HIS A 19 12.13 5.26 -6.94
CA HIS A 19 10.99 4.40 -6.66
C HIS A 19 9.70 4.94 -7.28
N TRP A 20 8.81 4.04 -7.74
CA TRP A 20 7.54 4.41 -8.33
C TRP A 20 6.67 5.29 -7.40
N GLN A 21 6.72 5.09 -6.09
CA GLN A 21 5.98 5.91 -5.13
C GLN A 21 6.44 7.37 -5.14
N THR A 22 7.75 7.60 -5.20
CA THR A 22 8.32 8.94 -5.27
C THR A 22 8.00 9.61 -6.61
N TRP A 23 8.09 8.86 -7.71
CA TRP A 23 7.67 9.32 -9.02
C TRP A 23 6.17 9.69 -9.03
N LEU A 24 5.31 8.79 -8.53
CA LEU A 24 3.86 9.00 -8.47
C LEU A 24 3.49 10.22 -7.63
N ALA A 25 4.11 10.38 -6.45
CA ALA A 25 3.88 11.54 -5.60
C ALA A 25 4.17 12.86 -6.32
N GLY A 26 5.25 12.92 -7.11
CA GLY A 26 5.55 14.06 -7.98
C GLY A 26 4.47 14.29 -9.03
N ARG A 27 4.10 13.24 -9.76
CA ARG A 27 3.09 13.30 -10.82
C ARG A 27 1.72 13.81 -10.33
N LEU A 28 1.27 13.31 -9.18
CA LEU A 28 0.00 13.74 -8.60
C LEU A 28 0.05 15.20 -8.13
N ARG A 29 1.16 15.63 -7.51
CA ARG A 29 1.35 17.04 -7.11
C ARG A 29 1.38 17.98 -8.32
N ASP A 30 2.03 17.59 -9.42
CA ASP A 30 2.07 18.37 -10.66
C ASP A 30 0.69 18.55 -11.29
N ARG A 31 -0.28 17.65 -10.99
CA ARG A 31 -1.67 17.76 -11.38
C ARG A 31 -2.52 18.60 -10.42
N GLY A 32 -1.93 19.09 -9.33
CA GLY A 32 -2.64 19.86 -8.31
C GLY A 32 -3.38 19.01 -7.27
N GLU A 33 -3.14 17.71 -7.22
CA GLU A 33 -3.73 16.82 -6.22
C GLU A 33 -3.05 16.99 -4.84
N ARG A 34 -3.79 16.72 -3.79
CA ARG A 34 -3.25 16.71 -2.41
C ARG A 34 -2.55 15.39 -2.16
N VAL A 35 -1.26 15.43 -1.82
CA VAL A 35 -0.46 14.21 -1.62
C VAL A 35 0.28 14.28 -0.31
N SER A 36 -0.07 13.42 0.64
CA SER A 36 0.74 13.08 1.80
C SER A 36 1.62 11.87 1.46
N TYR A 37 2.91 12.04 1.66
CA TYR A 37 3.92 10.99 1.49
C TYR A 37 4.91 11.10 2.65
N PRO A 38 4.48 10.67 3.85
CA PRO A 38 5.30 10.80 5.04
C PRO A 38 6.46 9.81 5.04
N GLU A 39 7.57 10.20 5.65
CA GLU A 39 8.60 9.27 6.08
C GLU A 39 8.14 8.59 7.38
N LEU A 40 7.94 7.27 7.33
CA LEU A 40 7.56 6.50 8.51
C LEU A 40 8.76 6.36 9.46
N PRO A 41 8.52 6.36 10.79
CA PRO A 41 9.62 6.37 11.76
C PRO A 41 10.54 5.15 11.67
N GLU A 42 11.86 5.39 11.77
CA GLU A 42 12.88 4.34 11.84
C GLU A 42 12.73 3.27 10.74
N PRO A 43 12.75 3.66 9.44
CA PRO A 43 12.38 2.75 8.35
C PRO A 43 13.30 1.54 8.20
N ASP A 44 14.55 1.62 8.69
CA ASP A 44 15.49 0.49 8.69
C ASP A 44 15.21 -0.54 9.79
N THR A 45 14.55 -0.12 10.88
CA THR A 45 14.17 -0.95 12.02
C THR A 45 12.73 -0.69 12.44
N PRO A 46 11.76 -0.95 11.54
CA PRO A 46 10.38 -0.55 11.73
C PRO A 46 9.75 -1.21 12.96
N ARG A 47 8.91 -0.45 13.65
CA ARG A 47 8.11 -0.94 14.78
C ARG A 47 6.65 -0.64 14.53
N LEU A 48 5.82 -1.68 14.53
CA LEU A 48 4.39 -1.57 14.22
C LEU A 48 3.69 -0.47 15.03
N ALA A 49 3.93 -0.37 16.34
CA ALA A 49 3.29 0.63 17.19
C ALA A 49 3.62 2.06 16.72
N ARG A 50 4.88 2.33 16.35
CA ARG A 50 5.32 3.66 15.89
C ARG A 50 4.76 4.00 14.51
N TRP A 51 4.71 3.01 13.63
CA TRP A 51 4.12 3.19 12.31
C TRP A 51 2.61 3.39 12.38
N ARG A 52 1.91 2.72 13.30
CA ARG A 52 0.48 2.95 13.55
C ARG A 52 0.21 4.37 14.05
N GLU A 53 0.98 4.85 15.04
CA GLU A 53 0.88 6.24 15.52
C GLU A 53 1.05 7.24 14.36
N ALA A 54 2.03 7.02 13.48
CA ALA A 54 2.27 7.88 12.32
C ALA A 54 1.11 7.82 11.32
N LEU A 55 0.57 6.63 11.04
CA LEU A 55 -0.59 6.45 10.16
C LEU A 55 -1.84 7.14 10.73
N ASP A 56 -2.12 6.97 12.02
CA ASP A 56 -3.28 7.59 12.68
C ASP A 56 -3.21 9.13 12.59
N LEU A 57 -2.02 9.72 12.72
CA LEU A 57 -1.81 11.16 12.54
C LEU A 57 -2.08 11.62 11.09
N GLU A 58 -1.68 10.84 10.10
CA GLU A 58 -1.96 11.16 8.69
C GLU A 58 -3.46 11.06 8.38
N LEU A 59 -4.11 9.98 8.82
CA LEU A 59 -5.55 9.78 8.60
C LEU A 59 -6.40 10.85 9.28
N ALA A 60 -5.97 11.36 10.43
CA ALA A 60 -6.67 12.46 11.12
C ALA A 60 -6.67 13.79 10.33
N ARG A 61 -5.76 13.96 9.37
CA ARG A 61 -5.63 15.16 8.53
C ARG A 61 -6.49 15.11 7.27
N GLU A 62 -6.89 13.93 6.83
CA GLU A 62 -7.54 13.67 5.54
C GLU A 62 -8.88 12.94 5.72
N PRO A 63 -9.97 13.66 6.06
CA PRO A 63 -11.19 13.01 6.53
C PRO A 63 -12.08 12.41 5.44
N VAL A 64 -12.00 12.83 4.16
CA VAL A 64 -12.94 12.40 3.12
C VAL A 64 -12.27 12.25 1.76
N GLY A 65 -12.64 11.21 1.00
CA GLY A 65 -12.17 10.99 -0.37
C GLY A 65 -10.70 10.59 -0.49
N LEU A 66 -10.17 9.93 0.55
CA LEU A 66 -8.77 9.54 0.59
C LEU A 66 -8.51 8.29 -0.24
N VAL A 67 -7.52 8.36 -1.12
CA VAL A 67 -6.95 7.21 -1.84
C VAL A 67 -5.63 6.84 -1.17
N VAL A 68 -5.49 5.58 -0.75
CA VAL A 68 -4.30 5.10 -0.04
C VAL A 68 -3.51 4.13 -0.92
N LEU A 69 -2.20 4.34 -1.02
CA LEU A 69 -1.30 3.44 -1.73
C LEU A 69 -0.22 2.96 -0.76
N CYS A 70 -0.15 1.66 -0.56
CA CYS A 70 0.81 1.02 0.32
C CYS A 70 1.79 0.18 -0.50
N HIS A 71 3.06 0.20 -0.15
CA HIS A 71 4.06 -0.70 -0.70
C HIS A 71 4.67 -1.58 0.41
N SER A 72 4.82 -2.87 0.09
CA SER A 72 5.53 -3.80 0.96
C SER A 72 4.98 -3.83 2.39
N LEU A 73 5.80 -3.60 3.41
CA LEU A 73 5.41 -3.65 4.83
C LEU A 73 4.28 -2.68 5.19
N ALA A 74 4.12 -1.57 4.45
CA ALA A 74 2.99 -0.66 4.64
C ALA A 74 1.64 -1.31 4.32
N CYS A 75 1.59 -2.35 3.48
CA CYS A 75 0.37 -3.13 3.26
C CYS A 75 -0.09 -3.81 4.56
N VAL A 76 0.85 -4.41 5.28
CA VAL A 76 0.57 -5.05 6.58
C VAL A 76 0.18 -4.01 7.63
N LEU A 77 0.84 -2.84 7.64
CA LEU A 77 0.45 -1.71 8.48
C LEU A 77 -1.01 -1.30 8.23
N TRP A 78 -1.42 -1.14 6.97
CA TRP A 78 -2.80 -0.80 6.62
C TRP A 78 -3.79 -1.84 7.09
N LEU A 79 -3.49 -3.12 6.92
CA LEU A 79 -4.35 -4.22 7.38
C LEU A 79 -4.48 -4.24 8.92
N HIS A 80 -3.43 -3.89 9.66
CA HIS A 80 -3.54 -3.66 11.11
C HIS A 80 -4.45 -2.48 11.46
N HIS A 81 -4.42 -1.39 10.67
CA HIS A 81 -5.35 -0.29 10.83
C HIS A 81 -6.78 -0.74 10.53
N ALA A 82 -7.01 -1.46 9.43
CA ALA A 82 -8.32 -1.97 9.04
C ALA A 82 -8.99 -2.77 10.16
N ARG A 83 -8.23 -3.59 10.86
CA ARG A 83 -8.73 -4.39 11.99
C ARG A 83 -9.31 -3.57 13.13
N VAL A 84 -8.76 -2.40 13.42
CA VAL A 84 -9.10 -1.63 14.62
C VAL A 84 -9.91 -0.37 14.35
N THR A 85 -10.01 0.06 13.09
CA THR A 85 -10.76 1.25 12.73
C THR A 85 -12.26 1.06 13.00
N ASP A 86 -12.92 2.14 13.44
CA ASP A 86 -14.38 2.21 13.55
C ASP A 86 -15.07 2.59 12.22
N GLY A 87 -14.28 2.85 11.17
CA GLY A 87 -14.75 3.25 9.85
C GLY A 87 -15.05 4.75 9.71
N TYR A 88 -14.79 5.56 10.72
CA TYR A 88 -15.01 7.02 10.64
C TYR A 88 -14.14 7.68 9.57
N ALA A 89 -12.86 7.29 9.49
CA ALA A 89 -11.91 7.74 8.49
C ALA A 89 -11.75 6.71 7.37
N ARG A 90 -12.86 6.31 6.74
CA ARG A 90 -12.86 5.29 5.69
C ARG A 90 -12.21 5.83 4.42
N ALA A 91 -11.19 5.12 3.92
CA ALA A 91 -10.61 5.42 2.61
C ALA A 91 -11.64 5.17 1.48
N GLU A 92 -11.57 5.92 0.41
CA GLU A 92 -12.36 5.66 -0.80
C GLU A 92 -11.84 4.42 -1.51
N ARG A 93 -10.53 4.38 -1.76
CA ARG A 93 -9.84 3.25 -2.40
C ARG A 93 -8.49 2.99 -1.77
N VAL A 94 -8.09 1.74 -1.76
CA VAL A 94 -6.77 1.30 -1.27
C VAL A 94 -6.11 0.39 -2.28
N LEU A 95 -4.85 0.65 -2.58
CA LEU A 95 -3.99 -0.23 -3.35
C LEU A 95 -2.87 -0.77 -2.46
N LEU A 96 -2.82 -2.09 -2.32
CA LEU A 96 -1.78 -2.80 -1.61
C LEU A 96 -0.81 -3.41 -2.63
N VAL A 97 0.41 -2.90 -2.68
CA VAL A 97 1.41 -3.31 -3.67
C VAL A 97 2.50 -4.15 -3.01
N ALA A 98 2.70 -5.36 -3.51
CA ALA A 98 3.74 -6.29 -3.07
C ALA A 98 3.75 -6.53 -1.54
N PRO A 99 2.63 -6.97 -0.92
CA PRO A 99 2.61 -7.26 0.52
C PRO A 99 3.56 -8.42 0.86
N PRO A 100 4.43 -8.28 1.90
CA PRO A 100 5.42 -9.29 2.23
C PRO A 100 4.80 -10.46 3.01
N SER A 101 5.41 -11.64 2.88
CA SER A 101 5.09 -12.80 3.68
C SER A 101 5.57 -12.68 5.14
N PRO A 102 4.93 -13.37 6.11
CA PRO A 102 5.48 -13.56 7.45
C PRO A 102 6.86 -14.23 7.46
N SER A 103 7.21 -14.97 6.41
CA SER A 103 8.50 -15.63 6.25
C SER A 103 9.59 -14.71 5.69
N ALA A 104 9.27 -13.47 5.30
CA ALA A 104 10.26 -12.53 4.76
C ALA A 104 11.35 -12.22 5.78
N GLU A 105 12.60 -12.44 5.40
CA GLU A 105 13.78 -12.18 6.24
C GLU A 105 14.22 -10.72 6.13
N LEU A 106 13.38 -9.81 6.64
CA LEU A 106 13.66 -8.38 6.68
C LEU A 106 13.70 -7.88 8.13
N PRO A 107 14.64 -6.99 8.49
CA PRO A 107 14.68 -6.40 9.83
C PRO A 107 13.36 -5.77 10.25
N GLY A 108 12.85 -6.14 11.43
CA GLY A 108 11.62 -5.58 12.00
C GLY A 108 10.31 -6.12 11.43
N VAL A 109 10.31 -6.80 10.27
CA VAL A 109 9.09 -7.34 9.63
C VAL A 109 8.35 -8.30 10.55
N GLN A 110 9.06 -9.14 11.28
CA GLN A 110 8.46 -10.11 12.22
C GLN A 110 7.59 -9.44 13.31
N GLY A 111 7.88 -8.20 13.68
CA GLY A 111 7.08 -7.42 14.63
C GLY A 111 5.71 -6.98 14.10
N PHE A 112 5.44 -7.14 12.79
CA PHE A 112 4.16 -6.88 12.15
C PHE A 112 3.28 -8.13 12.05
N PHE A 113 3.77 -9.28 12.48
CA PHE A 113 3.04 -10.55 12.48
C PHE A 113 2.93 -11.12 13.90
N PRO A 114 1.90 -11.95 14.18
CA PRO A 114 0.86 -12.40 13.27
C PRO A 114 -0.12 -11.29 12.89
N LEU A 115 -0.60 -11.33 11.65
CA LEU A 115 -1.70 -10.50 11.18
C LEU A 115 -3.01 -11.28 11.38
N SER A 116 -3.98 -10.65 12.07
CA SER A 116 -5.32 -11.21 12.26
C SER A 116 -6.34 -10.17 11.81
N VAL A 117 -6.80 -10.29 10.58
CA VAL A 117 -7.74 -9.37 9.91
C VAL A 117 -8.76 -10.21 9.13
N GLU A 118 -10.00 -9.75 9.13
CA GLU A 118 -11.13 -10.40 8.49
C GLU A 118 -11.60 -9.60 7.28
N PRO A 119 -12.30 -10.19 6.27
CA PRO A 119 -12.85 -9.45 5.13
C PRO A 119 -13.72 -8.25 5.54
N ALA A 120 -14.50 -8.39 6.61
CA ALA A 120 -15.34 -7.32 7.15
C ALA A 120 -14.51 -6.12 7.66
N ASP A 121 -13.31 -6.34 8.19
CA ASP A 121 -12.40 -5.27 8.63
C ASP A 121 -11.93 -4.44 7.43
N VAL A 122 -11.52 -5.12 6.36
CA VAL A 122 -11.08 -4.47 5.12
C VAL A 122 -12.20 -3.64 4.51
N THR A 123 -13.40 -4.19 4.42
CA THR A 123 -14.59 -3.50 3.90
C THR A 123 -14.98 -2.28 4.75
N ARG A 124 -14.77 -2.35 6.07
CA ARG A 124 -15.01 -1.22 6.99
C ARG A 124 -13.99 -0.10 6.77
N ALA A 125 -12.73 -0.44 6.51
CA ALA A 125 -11.64 0.53 6.36
C ALA A 125 -11.64 1.27 5.01
N ALA A 126 -12.17 0.65 3.94
CA ALA A 126 -12.13 1.22 2.60
C ALA A 126 -13.40 0.92 1.78
N GLY A 127 -13.69 1.76 0.80
CA GLY A 127 -14.73 1.54 -0.20
C GLY A 127 -14.38 0.38 -1.14
N SER A 128 -13.13 0.34 -1.59
CA SER A 128 -12.54 -0.80 -2.29
C SER A 128 -11.09 -0.99 -1.90
N THR A 129 -10.62 -2.23 -1.94
CA THR A 129 -9.22 -2.59 -1.71
C THR A 129 -8.80 -3.59 -2.77
N GLU A 130 -7.67 -3.32 -3.41
CA GLU A 130 -7.07 -4.16 -4.44
C GLU A 130 -5.63 -4.49 -4.05
N ILE A 131 -5.15 -5.64 -4.51
CA ILE A 131 -3.75 -6.05 -4.35
C ILE A 131 -3.10 -6.16 -5.73
N VAL A 132 -1.88 -5.62 -5.85
CA VAL A 132 -0.98 -5.88 -6.97
C VAL A 132 0.24 -6.59 -6.44
N ALA A 133 0.59 -7.73 -7.02
CA ALA A 133 1.71 -8.55 -6.58
C ALA A 133 2.37 -9.26 -7.75
N SER A 134 3.47 -9.95 -7.52
CA SER A 134 4.15 -10.77 -8.51
C SER A 134 4.42 -12.17 -7.95
N HIS A 135 4.40 -13.18 -8.81
CA HIS A 135 4.72 -14.56 -8.39
C HIS A 135 6.20 -14.77 -8.09
N ASP A 136 7.07 -13.90 -8.58
CA ASP A 136 8.52 -13.95 -8.37
C ASP A 136 9.01 -12.96 -7.30
N ASP A 137 8.11 -12.46 -6.46
CA ASP A 137 8.47 -11.60 -5.33
C ASP A 137 9.28 -12.39 -4.28
N PRO A 138 10.56 -12.05 -4.06
CA PRO A 138 11.40 -12.77 -3.11
C PRO A 138 10.95 -12.61 -1.65
N TYR A 139 10.14 -11.60 -1.35
CA TYR A 139 9.60 -11.35 0.00
C TYR A 139 8.20 -11.92 0.21
N CYS A 140 7.62 -12.55 -0.82
CA CYS A 140 6.32 -13.24 -0.72
C CYS A 140 6.32 -14.55 -1.50
N PRO A 141 7.22 -15.50 -1.20
CA PRO A 141 7.38 -16.73 -1.98
C PRO A 141 6.16 -17.65 -1.93
N GLU A 142 5.28 -17.51 -0.95
CA GLU A 142 4.02 -18.26 -0.85
C GLU A 142 2.91 -17.72 -1.76
N GLY A 143 3.10 -16.52 -2.33
CA GLY A 143 2.14 -15.81 -3.17
C GLY A 143 1.13 -14.97 -2.38
N ALA A 144 0.90 -13.75 -2.87
CA ALA A 144 -0.03 -12.81 -2.23
C ALA A 144 -1.50 -13.26 -2.34
N GLU A 145 -1.86 -14.00 -3.39
CA GLU A 145 -3.20 -14.57 -3.54
C GLU A 145 -3.53 -15.48 -2.37
N ARG A 146 -2.61 -16.39 -2.01
CA ARG A 146 -2.78 -17.34 -0.92
C ARG A 146 -2.77 -16.69 0.45
N LEU A 147 -1.88 -15.71 0.66
CA LEU A 147 -1.68 -15.10 1.98
C LEU A 147 -2.68 -13.98 2.29
N TYR A 148 -3.15 -13.28 1.28
CA TYR A 148 -3.99 -12.10 1.43
C TYR A 148 -5.26 -12.15 0.57
N GLY A 149 -5.16 -12.53 -0.71
CA GLY A 149 -6.29 -12.54 -1.63
C GLY A 149 -7.41 -13.45 -1.17
N GLU A 150 -7.13 -14.74 -1.04
CA GLU A 150 -8.13 -15.74 -0.63
C GLU A 150 -8.68 -15.50 0.79
N PRO A 151 -7.83 -15.28 1.83
CA PRO A 151 -8.34 -15.08 3.19
C PRO A 151 -9.14 -13.79 3.39
N LEU A 152 -8.84 -12.74 2.63
CA LEU A 152 -9.48 -11.44 2.75
C LEU A 152 -10.55 -11.18 1.69
N GLU A 153 -10.79 -12.15 0.81
CA GLU A 153 -11.72 -12.05 -0.33
C GLU A 153 -11.39 -10.85 -1.24
N LEU A 154 -10.08 -10.59 -1.43
CA LEU A 154 -9.59 -9.50 -2.25
C LEU A 154 -9.12 -9.97 -3.62
N HIS A 155 -9.42 -9.16 -4.64
CA HIS A 155 -8.85 -9.38 -5.96
C HIS A 155 -7.34 -9.10 -5.93
N VAL A 156 -6.54 -10.04 -6.42
CA VAL A 156 -5.10 -9.90 -6.60
C VAL A 156 -4.79 -9.84 -8.08
N ARG A 157 -4.24 -8.73 -8.52
CA ARG A 157 -3.68 -8.60 -9.85
C ARG A 157 -2.23 -9.03 -9.82
N VAL A 158 -1.90 -10.01 -10.62
CA VAL A 158 -0.54 -10.54 -10.69
C VAL A 158 0.18 -9.96 -11.89
N VAL A 159 1.32 -9.34 -11.63
CA VAL A 159 2.24 -8.81 -12.62
C VAL A 159 3.32 -9.85 -12.92
N ALA A 160 3.50 -10.20 -14.18
CA ALA A 160 4.49 -11.19 -14.59
C ALA A 160 5.91 -10.60 -14.52
N GLY A 161 6.81 -11.28 -13.77
CA GLY A 161 8.21 -10.83 -13.66
C GLY A 161 8.38 -9.49 -12.90
N GLY A 162 7.39 -9.11 -12.09
CA GLY A 162 7.38 -7.83 -11.37
C GLY A 162 8.27 -7.81 -10.13
N GLY A 163 8.84 -8.95 -9.71
CA GLY A 163 9.65 -9.03 -8.49
C GLY A 163 8.94 -8.41 -7.30
N HIS A 164 9.62 -7.57 -6.53
CA HIS A 164 9.02 -6.84 -5.40
C HIS A 164 8.39 -5.49 -5.80
N ILE A 165 8.14 -5.28 -7.10
CA ILE A 165 7.56 -4.04 -7.64
C ILE A 165 8.28 -2.80 -7.07
N ASN A 166 9.59 -2.80 -7.22
CA ASN A 166 10.51 -1.77 -6.74
C ASN A 166 11.55 -1.42 -7.82
N PRO A 167 12.45 -0.46 -7.62
CA PRO A 167 13.45 -0.08 -8.61
C PRO A 167 14.34 -1.22 -9.11
N ASP A 168 14.66 -2.20 -8.27
CA ASP A 168 15.47 -3.36 -8.65
C ASP A 168 14.76 -4.25 -9.68
N ALA A 169 13.43 -4.24 -9.67
CA ALA A 169 12.58 -4.91 -10.64
C ALA A 169 12.14 -3.99 -11.79
N GLY A 170 12.69 -2.77 -11.89
CA GLY A 170 12.42 -1.83 -12.97
C GLY A 170 11.28 -0.84 -12.70
N TYR A 171 10.69 -0.84 -11.49
CA TYR A 171 9.58 0.04 -11.14
C TYR A 171 10.05 1.39 -10.59
N GLY A 172 10.34 2.31 -11.53
CA GLY A 172 10.48 3.73 -11.30
C GLY A 172 9.22 4.45 -11.80
N PRO A 173 9.21 5.08 -12.99
CA PRO A 173 7.98 5.55 -13.61
C PRO A 173 7.00 4.39 -13.86
N TRP A 174 5.78 4.51 -13.32
CA TRP A 174 4.74 3.50 -13.48
C TRP A 174 3.39 4.15 -13.88
N PRO A 175 3.19 4.43 -15.19
CA PRO A 175 2.00 5.13 -15.68
C PRO A 175 0.67 4.44 -15.35
N ALA A 176 0.66 3.11 -15.28
CA ALA A 176 -0.55 2.37 -14.96
C ALA A 176 -1.07 2.66 -13.54
N VAL A 177 -0.18 2.83 -12.54
CA VAL A 177 -0.60 3.22 -11.18
C VAL A 177 -1.11 4.65 -11.12
N GLU A 178 -0.55 5.57 -11.93
CA GLU A 178 -1.10 6.93 -12.08
C GLU A 178 -2.50 6.88 -12.67
N GLY A 179 -2.73 6.07 -13.72
CA GLY A 179 -4.04 5.84 -14.30
C GLY A 179 -5.05 5.28 -13.29
N TRP A 180 -4.65 4.30 -12.48
CA TRP A 180 -5.47 3.77 -11.40
C TRP A 180 -5.87 4.86 -10.38
N CYS A 181 -4.92 5.70 -9.97
CA CYS A 181 -5.19 6.82 -9.07
C CYS A 181 -6.25 7.77 -9.59
N LEU A 182 -6.24 8.04 -10.89
CA LEU A 182 -7.13 9.00 -11.55
C LEU A 182 -8.46 8.38 -12.03
N GLY A 183 -8.68 7.09 -11.81
CA GLY A 183 -9.87 6.38 -12.27
C GLY A 183 -9.96 6.24 -13.80
N SER A 184 -8.83 6.37 -14.50
CA SER A 184 -8.74 6.22 -15.95
C SER A 184 -8.37 4.80 -16.42
N ALA A 185 -8.02 3.91 -15.49
CA ALA A 185 -7.78 2.49 -15.75
C ALA A 185 -9.05 1.72 -15.40
N GLU A 186 -9.73 1.14 -16.39
CA GLU A 186 -10.90 0.29 -16.17
C GLU A 186 -10.53 -1.02 -15.44
N ASP A 187 -9.24 -1.39 -15.44
CA ASP A 187 -8.71 -2.63 -14.87
C ASP A 187 -7.41 -2.40 -14.10
N GLY A 188 -7.34 -1.61 -13.06
CA GLY A 188 -6.17 -1.43 -12.20
C GLY A 188 -4.79 -1.34 -12.90
N PRO A 189 -3.68 -1.13 -12.19
CA PRO A 189 -2.36 -0.95 -12.81
C PRO A 189 -1.80 -2.30 -13.34
N GLU A 190 -1.72 -2.40 -14.66
CA GLU A 190 -0.92 -3.40 -15.38
C GLU A 190 0.49 -2.84 -15.65
N ASP A 191 1.35 -3.63 -16.31
CA ASP A 191 2.74 -3.27 -16.65
C ASP A 191 2.89 -1.91 -17.36
#